data_a9c3372993ee35bf02d42c5c97642693
#
_entry.id   a9c3372993ee35bf02d42c5c97642693
#
_cell.length_a   1.000
_cell.length_b   1.000
_cell.length_c   1.000
_cell.angle_alpha   90.00
_cell.angle_beta   90.00
_cell.angle_gamma   90.00
#
_symmetry.space_group_name_H-M   'P 1'
#
loop_
_entity.id
_entity.type
_entity.pdbx_description
1 polymer ?
#
loop_
_entity_poly.entity_id
_entity_poly.type
_entity_poly.pdbx_seq_one_letter_code
_entity_poly.pdbx_strand_id
1 'polypeptide(L)'
;MALTNVKIVPGFDKTDTPSGAEGKWIDGDFVRFRYGQPEKIGGFTAIGQKTLSGPARAQHSFTDLEGRKYAAIGTSKLLVIYYGGAFYDITPLQSAITGATFTSTNNNATVTVNKAAHGLVVGEYFTFTSVTLPGGGATGYATTDFTDNTFEVITATVDTFTVTMPSVESGTGMTAAGAASINPYEDIGPILQTAGYGWGTGSFG
;
A
#
# COMPACT_ATOMS: atom_id res chain seq x y z
N MET A 1 -58.65 -6.33 -9.26
CA MET A 1 -57.44 -6.92 -9.83
C MET A 1 -56.91 -7.96 -8.84
N ALA A 2 -56.79 -9.22 -9.28
CA ALA A 2 -56.21 -10.27 -8.44
C ALA A 2 -54.68 -10.09 -8.46
N LEU A 3 -54.05 -9.96 -7.28
CA LEU A 3 -52.62 -9.95 -7.12
C LEU A 3 -52.11 -11.38 -7.31
N THR A 4 -51.39 -11.63 -8.37
CA THR A 4 -50.70 -12.90 -8.59
C THR A 4 -49.32 -12.87 -7.97
N ASN A 5 -49.03 -13.81 -7.09
CA ASN A 5 -47.71 -13.94 -6.45
C ASN A 5 -46.80 -14.66 -7.41
N VAL A 6 -45.84 -13.94 -8.02
CA VAL A 6 -44.81 -14.49 -8.89
C VAL A 6 -43.66 -14.99 -8.04
N LYS A 7 -43.46 -16.30 -8.04
CA LYS A 7 -42.38 -16.93 -7.29
C LYS A 7 -41.15 -17.04 -8.20
N ILE A 8 -40.12 -16.21 -7.98
CA ILE A 8 -38.87 -16.25 -8.72
C ILE A 8 -37.85 -17.06 -7.91
N VAL A 9 -37.17 -17.99 -8.55
CA VAL A 9 -36.17 -18.84 -7.93
C VAL A 9 -34.93 -18.00 -7.58
N PRO A 10 -34.38 -18.08 -6.35
CA PRO A 10 -33.17 -17.35 -5.99
C PRO A 10 -31.94 -17.89 -6.74
N GLY A 11 -31.01 -17.00 -7.09
CA GLY A 11 -29.81 -17.33 -7.84
C GLY A 11 -29.86 -16.75 -9.26
N PHE A 12 -28.68 -16.72 -9.93
CA PHE A 12 -28.56 -16.31 -11.32
C PHE A 12 -28.37 -17.54 -12.18
N ASP A 13 -29.23 -17.72 -13.18
CA ASP A 13 -29.04 -18.75 -14.20
C ASP A 13 -28.38 -18.14 -15.42
N LYS A 14 -27.08 -18.40 -15.58
CA LYS A 14 -26.27 -17.96 -16.73
C LYS A 14 -26.05 -19.06 -17.77
N THR A 15 -26.60 -20.23 -17.54
CA THR A 15 -26.41 -21.39 -18.43
C THR A 15 -27.48 -21.49 -19.52
N ASP A 16 -28.62 -20.87 -19.30
CA ASP A 16 -29.74 -20.93 -20.23
C ASP A 16 -29.91 -19.61 -21.01
N THR A 17 -30.65 -19.66 -22.12
CA THR A 17 -31.00 -18.44 -22.86
C THR A 17 -31.98 -17.59 -22.03
N PRO A 18 -32.06 -16.26 -22.27
CA PRO A 18 -33.01 -15.40 -21.57
C PRO A 18 -34.47 -15.90 -21.68
N SER A 19 -34.83 -16.54 -22.77
CA SER A 19 -36.16 -17.13 -22.99
C SER A 19 -36.34 -18.45 -22.23
N GLY A 20 -35.28 -19.23 -22.04
CA GLY A 20 -35.31 -20.49 -21.30
C GLY A 20 -35.23 -20.29 -19.78
N ALA A 21 -34.73 -19.15 -19.34
CA ALA A 21 -34.62 -18.78 -17.93
C ALA A 21 -35.86 -18.06 -17.38
N GLU A 22 -37.04 -18.26 -18.01
CA GLU A 22 -38.28 -17.62 -17.52
C GLU A 22 -38.57 -18.00 -16.06
N GLY A 23 -38.86 -17.01 -15.22
CA GLY A 23 -39.04 -17.19 -13.77
C GLY A 23 -37.76 -17.27 -12.95
N LYS A 24 -36.61 -17.01 -13.58
CA LYS A 24 -35.29 -16.97 -12.92
C LYS A 24 -34.62 -15.60 -13.12
N TRP A 25 -33.63 -15.32 -12.30
CA TRP A 25 -32.73 -14.16 -12.49
C TRP A 25 -31.63 -14.54 -13.46
N ILE A 26 -31.42 -13.75 -14.50
CA ILE A 26 -30.40 -14.03 -15.55
C ILE A 26 -29.11 -13.27 -15.30
N ASP A 27 -29.17 -12.11 -14.64
CA ASP A 27 -27.99 -11.31 -14.29
C ASP A 27 -28.28 -10.35 -13.12
N GLY A 28 -27.22 -9.84 -12.46
CA GLY A 28 -27.31 -8.83 -11.42
C GLY A 28 -25.96 -8.56 -10.79
N ASP A 29 -25.73 -7.30 -10.44
CA ASP A 29 -24.54 -6.84 -9.77
C ASP A 29 -24.86 -6.38 -8.35
N PHE A 30 -23.94 -6.59 -7.41
CA PHE A 30 -24.07 -6.18 -5.99
C PHE A 30 -25.32 -6.70 -5.31
N VAL A 31 -25.77 -7.91 -5.66
CA VAL A 31 -26.94 -8.58 -5.12
C VAL A 31 -26.55 -9.88 -4.44
N ARG A 32 -27.13 -10.13 -3.27
CA ARG A 32 -27.13 -11.44 -2.62
C ARG A 32 -28.56 -11.93 -2.46
N PHE A 33 -28.75 -13.24 -2.39
CA PHE A 33 -30.05 -13.83 -2.10
C PHE A 33 -30.11 -14.21 -0.62
N ARG A 34 -31.10 -13.68 0.09
CA ARG A 34 -31.36 -13.99 1.49
C ARG A 34 -32.83 -14.36 1.67
N TYR A 35 -33.07 -15.49 2.28
CA TYR A 35 -34.43 -16.04 2.44
C TYR A 35 -35.21 -16.13 1.11
N GLY A 36 -34.54 -16.44 0.02
CA GLY A 36 -35.16 -16.53 -1.31
C GLY A 36 -35.43 -15.19 -2.00
N GLN A 37 -35.09 -14.06 -1.39
CA GLN A 37 -35.28 -12.72 -1.95
C GLN A 37 -33.93 -12.09 -2.32
N PRO A 38 -33.86 -11.35 -3.46
CA PRO A 38 -32.67 -10.57 -3.78
C PRO A 38 -32.56 -9.39 -2.81
N GLU A 39 -31.38 -9.24 -2.23
CA GLU A 39 -31.03 -8.15 -1.33
C GLU A 39 -29.78 -7.44 -1.86
N LYS A 40 -29.79 -6.13 -1.89
CA LYS A 40 -28.63 -5.35 -2.27
C LYS A 40 -27.48 -5.58 -1.28
N ILE A 41 -26.31 -5.95 -1.78
CA ILE A 41 -25.10 -5.95 -0.96
C ILE A 41 -24.77 -4.49 -0.67
N GLY A 42 -24.50 -4.16 0.60
CA GLY A 42 -24.03 -2.82 0.98
C GLY A 42 -22.73 -2.46 0.28
N GLY A 43 -22.40 -1.18 0.24
CA GLY A 43 -21.15 -0.70 -0.32
C GLY A 43 -19.93 -1.22 0.44
N PHE A 44 -18.75 -1.07 -0.16
CA PHE A 44 -17.48 -1.35 0.49
C PHE A 44 -17.03 -0.11 1.29
N THR A 45 -16.59 -0.33 2.51
CA THR A 45 -15.94 0.70 3.31
C THR A 45 -14.46 0.37 3.39
N ALA A 46 -13.60 1.37 3.21
CA ALA A 46 -12.17 1.19 3.39
C ALA A 46 -11.86 0.76 4.83
N ILE A 47 -11.05 -0.26 4.99
CA ILE A 47 -10.57 -0.72 6.28
C ILE A 47 -9.26 0.01 6.57
N GLY A 48 -9.24 0.81 7.62
CA GLY A 48 -8.07 1.60 8.02
C GLY A 48 -7.98 2.95 7.30
N GLN A 49 -7.16 3.82 7.86
CA GLN A 49 -6.99 5.19 7.38
C GLN A 49 -5.79 5.38 6.44
N LYS A 50 -4.99 4.35 6.23
CA LYS A 50 -3.75 4.40 5.46
C LYS A 50 -3.86 3.55 4.20
N THR A 51 -3.50 4.11 3.06
CA THR A 51 -3.33 3.34 1.82
C THR A 51 -2.00 2.58 1.89
N LEU A 52 -2.03 1.28 1.62
CA LEU A 52 -0.81 0.47 1.56
C LEU A 52 -0.05 0.77 0.27
N SER A 53 1.28 0.85 0.38
CA SER A 53 2.14 1.00 -0.78
C SER A 53 2.18 -0.28 -1.61
N GLY A 54 1.95 -0.13 -2.91
CA GLY A 54 1.91 -1.23 -3.87
C GLY A 54 0.60 -2.04 -3.86
N PRO A 55 0.31 -2.77 -4.93
CA PRO A 55 -0.87 -3.61 -5.01
C PRO A 55 -0.78 -4.80 -4.05
N ALA A 56 -1.87 -5.09 -3.33
CA ALA A 56 -1.96 -6.29 -2.49
C ALA A 56 -1.91 -7.54 -3.39
N ARG A 57 -0.99 -8.45 -3.08
CA ARG A 57 -0.74 -9.69 -3.83
C ARG A 57 -1.32 -10.91 -3.14
N ALA A 58 -1.28 -10.92 -1.81
CA ALA A 58 -1.77 -12.02 -0.99
C ALA A 58 -2.34 -11.50 0.32
N GLN A 59 -3.30 -12.23 0.85
CA GLN A 59 -3.86 -12.01 2.19
C GLN A 59 -4.01 -13.34 2.89
N HIS A 60 -3.63 -13.38 4.16
CA HIS A 60 -3.83 -14.52 5.03
C HIS A 60 -4.45 -14.08 6.36
N SER A 61 -5.58 -14.65 6.72
CA SER A 61 -6.24 -14.38 8.00
C SER A 61 -5.93 -15.49 9.00
N PHE A 62 -5.54 -15.13 10.21
CA PHE A 62 -5.25 -16.07 11.28
C PHE A 62 -5.73 -15.55 12.63
N THR A 63 -5.79 -16.47 13.59
CA THR A 63 -6.20 -16.16 14.96
C THR A 63 -5.11 -16.66 15.89
N ASP A 64 -4.75 -15.88 16.88
CA ASP A 64 -3.79 -16.28 17.91
C ASP A 64 -4.44 -17.16 18.99
N LEU A 65 -3.63 -17.60 19.94
CA LEU A 65 -4.08 -18.46 21.05
C LEU A 65 -5.05 -17.76 22.00
N GLU A 66 -5.07 -16.44 22.01
CA GLU A 66 -6.00 -15.62 22.80
C GLU A 66 -7.30 -15.27 22.04
N GLY A 67 -7.45 -15.78 20.83
CA GLY A 67 -8.67 -15.56 20.01
C GLY A 67 -8.69 -14.24 19.26
N ARG A 68 -7.59 -13.49 19.22
CA ARG A 68 -7.48 -12.24 18.45
C ARG A 68 -7.31 -12.56 16.97
N LYS A 69 -8.05 -11.82 16.13
CA LYS A 69 -8.04 -12.04 14.67
C LYS A 69 -7.11 -11.05 13.99
N TYR A 70 -6.27 -11.56 13.13
CA TYR A 70 -5.30 -10.81 12.33
C TYR A 70 -5.50 -11.08 10.86
N ALA A 71 -5.12 -10.11 10.02
CA ALA A 71 -4.97 -10.31 8.59
C ALA A 71 -3.55 -9.87 8.17
N ALA A 72 -2.74 -10.81 7.74
CA ALA A 72 -1.45 -10.51 7.09
C ALA A 72 -1.70 -10.19 5.62
N ILE A 73 -1.14 -9.11 5.13
CA ILE A 73 -1.29 -8.63 3.76
C ILE A 73 0.10 -8.42 3.18
N GLY A 74 0.41 -9.17 2.13
CA GLY A 74 1.61 -8.98 1.32
C GLY A 74 1.28 -8.10 0.11
N THR A 75 1.95 -6.96 0.00
CA THR A 75 1.95 -6.15 -1.22
C THR A 75 3.17 -6.48 -2.08
N SER A 76 3.35 -5.82 -3.21
CA SER A 76 4.60 -5.93 -3.98
C SER A 76 5.79 -5.27 -3.28
N LYS A 77 5.56 -4.53 -2.19
CA LYS A 77 6.54 -3.66 -1.53
C LYS A 77 6.66 -3.90 -0.03
N LEU A 78 5.55 -4.24 0.64
CA LEU A 78 5.43 -4.29 2.09
C LEU A 78 4.76 -5.58 2.54
N LEU A 79 5.12 -6.01 3.73
CA LEU A 79 4.41 -7.02 4.50
C LEU A 79 3.80 -6.36 5.73
N VAL A 80 2.47 -6.35 5.83
CA VAL A 80 1.76 -5.67 6.91
C VAL A 80 0.78 -6.60 7.61
N ILE A 81 0.54 -6.36 8.90
CA ILE A 81 -0.50 -7.00 9.67
C ILE A 81 -1.59 -5.98 10.00
N TYR A 82 -2.82 -6.31 9.66
CA TYR A 82 -3.99 -5.57 10.11
C TYR A 82 -4.53 -6.17 11.41
N TYR A 83 -4.64 -5.35 12.44
CA TYR A 83 -5.22 -5.70 13.73
C TYR A 83 -5.82 -4.48 14.41
N GLY A 84 -7.00 -4.62 15.02
CA GLY A 84 -7.62 -3.57 15.83
C GLY A 84 -7.91 -2.26 15.10
N GLY A 85 -8.09 -2.28 13.78
CA GLY A 85 -8.34 -1.08 12.98
C GLY A 85 -7.06 -0.39 12.45
N ALA A 86 -5.87 -0.90 12.78
CA ALA A 86 -4.57 -0.34 12.37
C ALA A 86 -3.77 -1.32 11.52
N PHE A 87 -2.87 -0.76 10.70
CA PHE A 87 -1.87 -1.51 9.95
C PHE A 87 -0.51 -1.41 10.64
N TYR A 88 0.13 -2.55 10.84
CA TYR A 88 1.46 -2.68 11.42
C TYR A 88 2.39 -3.22 10.35
N ASP A 89 3.41 -2.43 10.01
CA ASP A 89 4.45 -2.83 9.07
C ASP A 89 5.40 -3.81 9.76
N ILE A 90 5.55 -5.00 9.17
CA ILE A 90 6.43 -6.06 9.63
C ILE A 90 7.44 -6.46 8.55
N THR A 91 7.61 -5.63 7.54
CA THR A 91 8.61 -5.85 6.49
C THR A 91 10.00 -5.93 7.10
N PRO A 92 10.78 -6.99 6.84
CA PRO A 92 12.15 -7.07 7.34
C PRO A 92 13.00 -5.88 6.91
N LEU A 93 13.88 -5.42 7.79
CA LEU A 93 14.76 -4.29 7.56
C LEU A 93 16.20 -4.76 7.42
N GLN A 94 16.92 -4.15 6.50
CA GLN A 94 18.37 -4.27 6.36
C GLN A 94 19.09 -3.48 7.45
N SER A 95 20.41 -3.63 7.48
CA SER A 95 21.27 -2.85 8.39
C SER A 95 21.11 -1.35 8.17
N ALA A 96 21.09 -0.59 9.25
CA ALA A 96 20.93 0.85 9.21
C ALA A 96 22.08 1.55 8.49
N ILE A 97 21.75 2.46 7.59
CA ILE A 97 22.68 3.40 6.95
C ILE A 97 22.63 4.70 7.76
N THR A 98 23.69 5.05 8.46
CA THR A 98 23.74 6.21 9.34
C THR A 98 24.50 7.39 8.75
N GLY A 99 24.23 8.59 9.28
CA GLY A 99 24.96 9.82 8.90
C GLY A 99 24.55 10.37 7.53
N ALA A 100 23.33 10.15 7.11
CA ALA A 100 22.75 10.84 5.97
C ALA A 100 22.38 12.28 6.36
N THR A 101 22.44 13.19 5.38
CA THR A 101 22.02 14.60 5.50
C THR A 101 20.99 14.92 4.43
N PHE A 102 20.31 16.07 4.55
CA PHE A 102 19.23 16.45 3.64
C PHE A 102 19.56 17.69 2.84
N THR A 103 19.11 17.71 1.59
CA THR A 103 19.06 18.90 0.74
C THR A 103 17.65 19.06 0.24
N SER A 104 17.05 20.22 0.42
CA SER A 104 15.70 20.52 -0.05
C SER A 104 15.61 21.93 -0.58
N THR A 105 14.55 22.23 -1.32
CA THR A 105 14.29 23.56 -1.91
C THR A 105 12.89 24.00 -1.52
N ASN A 106 12.73 25.28 -1.19
CA ASN A 106 11.44 25.87 -0.86
C ASN A 106 10.40 25.61 -1.97
N ASN A 107 9.17 25.34 -1.55
CA ASN A 107 8.03 24.98 -2.40
C ASN A 107 8.23 23.69 -3.23
N ASN A 108 9.10 22.79 -2.78
CA ASN A 108 9.32 21.51 -3.43
C ASN A 108 9.13 20.36 -2.44
N ALA A 109 8.40 19.33 -2.85
CA ALA A 109 8.22 18.11 -2.07
C ALA A 109 9.39 17.12 -2.22
N THR A 110 10.32 17.37 -3.15
CA THR A 110 11.47 16.48 -3.35
C THR A 110 12.58 16.84 -2.37
N VAL A 111 12.99 15.87 -1.58
CA VAL A 111 14.14 15.96 -0.69
C VAL A 111 15.25 15.07 -1.24
N THR A 112 16.44 15.62 -1.37
CA THR A 112 17.64 14.85 -1.68
C THR A 112 18.30 14.41 -0.38
N VAL A 113 18.54 13.13 -0.25
CA VAL A 113 19.29 12.52 0.86
C VAL A 113 20.72 12.33 0.39
N ASN A 114 21.66 12.92 1.11
CA ASN A 114 23.09 12.86 0.80
C ASN A 114 23.75 11.84 1.72
N LYS A 115 24.31 10.79 1.16
CA LYS A 115 25.04 9.73 1.87
C LYS A 115 25.94 8.99 0.90
N ALA A 116 27.24 9.16 1.09
CA ALA A 116 28.22 8.49 0.26
C ALA A 116 28.08 6.96 0.32
N ALA A 117 28.17 6.33 -0.84
CA ALA A 117 28.13 4.88 -1.02
C ALA A 117 26.95 4.21 -0.32
N HIS A 118 25.74 4.79 -0.41
CA HIS A 118 24.54 4.31 0.29
C HIS A 118 24.01 2.96 -0.24
N GLY A 119 24.34 2.58 -1.48
CA GLY A 119 24.00 1.29 -2.07
C GLY A 119 22.54 1.12 -2.51
N LEU A 120 21.66 2.09 -2.23
CA LEU A 120 20.24 2.03 -2.61
C LEU A 120 20.06 2.23 -4.12
N VAL A 121 19.07 1.55 -4.70
CA VAL A 121 18.69 1.70 -6.10
C VAL A 121 17.27 2.24 -6.23
N VAL A 122 16.95 2.76 -7.41
CA VAL A 122 15.61 3.30 -7.71
C VAL A 122 14.55 2.23 -7.52
N GLY A 123 13.46 2.58 -6.83
CA GLY A 123 12.34 1.70 -6.52
C GLY A 123 12.47 0.93 -5.22
N GLU A 124 13.61 0.98 -4.54
CA GLU A 124 13.75 0.44 -3.18
C GLU A 124 12.96 1.26 -2.17
N TYR A 125 12.52 0.57 -1.13
CA TYR A 125 11.78 1.16 -0.02
C TYR A 125 12.62 1.19 1.23
N PHE A 126 12.44 2.23 2.01
CA PHE A 126 13.12 2.39 3.30
C PHE A 126 12.29 3.23 4.27
N THR A 127 12.69 3.22 5.54
CA THR A 127 12.14 4.09 6.58
C THR A 127 13.27 4.85 7.27
N PHE A 128 12.97 6.07 7.73
CA PHE A 128 13.87 6.80 8.61
C PHE A 128 13.62 6.38 10.06
N THR A 129 14.65 5.95 10.75
CA THR A 129 14.55 5.52 12.15
C THR A 129 15.03 6.58 13.15
N SER A 130 15.83 7.53 12.70
CA SER A 130 16.25 8.68 13.48
C SER A 130 16.45 9.86 12.54
N VAL A 131 15.83 10.99 12.87
CA VAL A 131 15.95 12.22 12.09
C VAL A 131 16.17 13.40 13.03
N THR A 132 17.20 14.19 12.72
CA THR A 132 17.44 15.49 13.35
C THR A 132 17.42 16.54 12.25
N LEU A 133 16.44 17.41 12.27
CA LEU A 133 16.33 18.52 11.34
C LEU A 133 17.16 19.71 11.82
N PRO A 134 17.67 20.56 10.91
CA PRO A 134 18.35 21.78 11.30
C PRO A 134 17.39 22.69 12.10
N GLY A 135 17.90 23.32 13.17
CA GLY A 135 17.11 24.15 14.07
C GLY A 135 16.55 25.40 13.40
N GLY A 136 15.51 25.99 14.03
CA GLY A 136 14.99 27.32 13.66
C GLY A 136 13.82 27.37 12.68
N GLY A 137 13.11 26.27 12.45
CA GLY A 137 11.94 26.27 11.57
C GLY A 137 12.28 26.52 10.09
N ALA A 138 13.56 26.33 9.74
CA ALA A 138 14.06 26.62 8.41
C ALA A 138 13.49 25.69 7.32
N THR A 139 12.98 24.53 7.70
CA THR A 139 12.59 23.49 6.75
C THR A 139 11.09 23.40 6.49
N GLY A 140 10.25 23.86 7.43
CA GLY A 140 8.82 23.62 7.36
C GLY A 140 8.39 22.17 7.52
N TYR A 141 9.31 21.23 7.68
CA TYR A 141 9.04 19.82 7.96
C TYR A 141 9.13 19.53 9.46
N ALA A 142 8.30 18.61 9.92
CA ALA A 142 8.44 17.98 11.22
C ALA A 142 9.25 16.68 11.10
N THR A 143 9.88 16.23 12.18
CA THR A 143 10.58 14.94 12.21
C THR A 143 9.65 13.77 11.89
N THR A 144 8.38 13.87 12.29
CA THR A 144 7.33 12.89 12.03
C THR A 144 7.01 12.75 10.54
N ASP A 145 7.23 13.79 9.73
CA ASP A 145 7.07 13.70 8.28
C ASP A 145 8.03 12.69 7.65
N PHE A 146 9.15 12.46 8.32
CA PHE A 146 10.15 11.46 7.93
C PHE A 146 9.94 10.12 8.65
N THR A 147 9.77 10.12 9.97
CA THR A 147 9.77 8.87 10.76
C THR A 147 8.49 8.07 10.68
N ASP A 148 7.37 8.71 10.41
CA ASP A 148 6.05 8.05 10.36
C ASP A 148 5.66 7.56 8.95
N ASN A 149 6.57 7.73 7.98
CA ASN A 149 6.32 7.37 6.59
C ASN A 149 7.37 6.39 6.05
N THR A 150 6.93 5.61 5.07
CA THR A 150 7.80 4.77 4.24
C THR A 150 8.06 5.51 2.94
N PHE A 151 9.31 5.51 2.48
CA PHE A 151 9.75 6.22 1.30
C PHE A 151 10.22 5.27 0.21
N GLU A 152 10.00 5.69 -1.03
CA GLU A 152 10.54 5.06 -2.22
C GLU A 152 11.71 5.91 -2.75
N VAL A 153 12.78 5.26 -3.16
CA VAL A 153 13.90 5.90 -3.85
C VAL A 153 13.46 6.25 -5.27
N ILE A 154 13.32 7.54 -5.56
CA ILE A 154 12.85 8.03 -6.86
C ILE A 154 14.00 8.14 -7.87
N THR A 155 15.14 8.69 -7.44
CA THR A 155 16.39 8.71 -8.21
C THR A 155 17.52 8.32 -7.29
N ALA A 156 18.57 7.70 -7.84
CA ALA A 156 19.75 7.31 -7.08
C ALA A 156 21.02 7.56 -7.90
N THR A 157 22.06 8.06 -7.22
CA THR A 157 23.45 8.10 -7.66
C THR A 157 24.29 7.31 -6.66
N VAL A 158 25.60 7.34 -6.75
CA VAL A 158 26.46 6.68 -5.76
C VAL A 158 26.36 7.30 -4.36
N ASP A 159 26.16 8.62 -4.30
CA ASP A 159 26.28 9.39 -3.05
C ASP A 159 24.99 10.13 -2.67
N THR A 160 23.97 10.11 -3.50
CA THR A 160 22.70 10.79 -3.25
C THR A 160 21.52 10.03 -3.82
N PHE A 161 20.37 10.17 -3.17
CA PHE A 161 19.10 9.71 -3.72
C PHE A 161 18.00 10.70 -3.37
N THR A 162 16.89 10.66 -4.09
CA THR A 162 15.75 11.54 -3.86
C THR A 162 14.53 10.79 -3.39
N VAL A 163 13.74 11.46 -2.56
CA VAL A 163 12.44 10.99 -2.07
C VAL A 163 11.39 12.08 -2.26
N THR A 164 10.13 11.68 -2.31
CA THR A 164 9.01 12.62 -2.32
C THR A 164 8.37 12.67 -0.93
N MET A 165 8.35 13.85 -0.34
CA MET A 165 7.71 14.09 0.96
C MET A 165 6.19 14.20 0.82
N PRO A 166 5.43 13.90 1.89
CA PRO A 166 3.97 14.03 1.89
C PRO A 166 3.50 15.50 1.79
N SER A 167 4.37 16.44 2.11
CA SER A 167 4.12 17.89 2.03
C SER A 167 5.26 18.60 1.28
N VAL A 168 5.00 19.82 0.82
CA VAL A 168 6.05 20.66 0.25
C VAL A 168 6.83 21.36 1.36
N GLU A 169 8.11 21.61 1.11
CA GLU A 169 8.93 22.47 1.97
C GLU A 169 8.34 23.90 2.02
N SER A 170 8.16 24.42 3.22
CA SER A 170 7.64 25.78 3.43
C SER A 170 8.68 26.77 4.00
N GLY A 171 9.90 26.28 4.22
CA GLY A 171 11.01 27.05 4.79
C GLY A 171 12.01 27.53 3.74
N THR A 172 13.21 27.83 4.19
CA THR A 172 14.31 28.31 3.33
C THR A 172 15.03 27.20 2.57
N GLY A 173 14.68 25.94 2.84
CA GLY A 173 15.37 24.77 2.31
C GLY A 173 16.53 24.30 3.19
N MET A 174 17.02 23.10 2.92
CA MET A 174 18.16 22.49 3.57
C MET A 174 19.32 22.36 2.59
N THR A 175 20.53 22.64 3.02
CA THR A 175 21.75 22.44 2.21
C THR A 175 22.69 21.51 2.95
N ALA A 176 22.67 20.22 2.61
CA ALA A 176 23.44 19.16 3.26
C ALA A 176 23.39 19.23 4.80
N ALA A 177 22.18 19.48 5.34
CA ALA A 177 21.94 19.77 6.74
C ALA A 177 21.12 18.65 7.40
N GLY A 178 21.08 18.68 8.75
CA GLY A 178 20.41 17.66 9.54
C GLY A 178 21.21 16.37 9.65
N ALA A 179 20.60 15.35 10.23
CA ALA A 179 21.16 14.01 10.32
C ALA A 179 20.04 12.97 10.26
N ALA A 180 20.29 11.85 9.60
CA ALA A 180 19.35 10.75 9.55
C ALA A 180 20.02 9.39 9.60
N SER A 181 19.27 8.43 10.14
CA SER A 181 19.51 6.99 9.97
C SER A 181 18.40 6.40 9.13
N ILE A 182 18.77 5.58 8.18
CA ILE A 182 17.89 4.99 7.16
C ILE A 182 17.96 3.48 7.32
N ASN A 183 16.81 2.80 7.35
CA ASN A 183 16.72 1.35 7.31
C ASN A 183 16.04 0.96 6.00
N PRO A 184 16.80 0.47 5.00
CA PRO A 184 16.21 -0.12 3.81
C PRO A 184 15.41 -1.36 4.17
N TYR A 185 14.36 -1.63 3.40
CA TYR A 185 13.62 -2.87 3.52
C TYR A 185 14.39 -4.00 2.84
N GLU A 186 14.27 -5.21 3.40
CA GLU A 186 14.74 -6.40 2.71
C GLU A 186 13.95 -6.60 1.42
N ASP A 187 14.64 -7.08 0.41
CA ASP A 187 14.05 -7.38 -0.88
C ASP A 187 13.17 -8.64 -0.75
N ILE A 188 11.86 -8.44 -0.66
CA ILE A 188 10.86 -9.51 -0.55
C ILE A 188 10.39 -10.03 -1.93
N GLY A 189 11.02 -9.58 -2.99
CA GLY A 189 10.74 -9.97 -4.37
C GLY A 189 11.40 -9.03 -5.37
N PRO A 190 11.37 -9.33 -6.65
CA PRO A 190 11.97 -8.47 -7.65
C PRO A 190 11.31 -7.10 -7.65
N ILE A 191 12.11 -6.04 -7.49
CA ILE A 191 11.69 -4.63 -7.49
C ILE A 191 11.02 -4.30 -8.83
N LEU A 192 11.57 -4.82 -9.91
CA LEU A 192 10.99 -4.75 -11.25
C LEU A 192 10.45 -6.15 -11.61
N GLN A 193 9.14 -6.30 -11.64
CA GLN A 193 8.55 -7.46 -12.32
C GLN A 193 8.82 -7.29 -13.81
N THR A 194 9.84 -7.97 -14.31
CA THR A 194 10.00 -8.17 -15.76
C THR A 194 8.77 -8.92 -16.24
N ALA A 195 8.03 -8.34 -17.19
CA ALA A 195 6.93 -9.02 -17.84
C ALA A 195 7.43 -10.38 -18.34
N GLY A 196 6.79 -11.47 -17.94
CA GLY A 196 7.21 -12.82 -18.31
C GLY A 196 7.61 -13.74 -17.15
N TYR A 197 7.67 -13.24 -15.91
CA TYR A 197 7.92 -14.06 -14.73
C TYR A 197 6.71 -14.07 -13.79
N GLY A 198 6.11 -15.24 -13.62
CA GLY A 198 4.98 -15.45 -12.71
C GLY A 198 3.98 -16.48 -13.26
N TRP A 199 3.09 -16.95 -12.42
CA TRP A 199 1.99 -17.83 -12.80
C TRP A 199 1.07 -17.10 -13.81
N GLY A 200 0.90 -17.67 -14.99
CA GLY A 200 0.05 -17.12 -16.05
C GLY A 200 0.75 -16.18 -17.03
N THR A 201 2.07 -16.01 -16.96
CA THR A 201 2.83 -15.19 -17.92
C THR A 201 3.59 -16.01 -18.97
N GLY A 202 3.38 -17.33 -19.04
CA GLY A 202 3.94 -18.20 -20.06
C GLY A 202 3.06 -18.27 -21.32
N SER A 203 3.56 -19.01 -22.32
CA SER A 203 2.93 -19.21 -23.63
C SER A 203 1.55 -19.91 -23.62
N PHE A 204 0.89 -20.00 -22.49
CA PHE A 204 -0.45 -20.53 -22.30
C PHE A 204 -1.47 -19.46 -21.91
N GLY A 205 -1.25 -18.23 -22.34
CA GLY A 205 -2.21 -17.13 -22.26
C GLY A 205 -2.96 -17.00 -23.58
#